data_a3ae55f1f5ab36fb8cef7494d8f8484c
#
_entry.id   a3ae55f1f5ab36fb8cef7494d8f8484c
#
_cell.length_a   1.000
_cell.length_b   1.000
_cell.length_c   1.000
_cell.angle_alpha   90.00
_cell.angle_beta   90.00
_cell.angle_gamma   90.00
#
_symmetry.space_group_name_H-M   'P 1'
#
loop_
_entity.id
_entity.type
_entity.pdbx_description
1 polymer ?
#
loop_
_entity_poly.entity_id
_entity_poly.type
_entity_poly.pdbx_seq_one_letter_code
_entity_poly.pdbx_strand_id
1 'polypeptide(L)'
;MRQMKRAWRDFHDLHMRTLPLAPVNARSTQSTLSSQRKRWAAFRSIVLVTASLFVRPSAAFAHPVPFSYLDLRLQGTTIEGTLVAHMFDVAHDLNIDPPERLLDPAVAAQQSRAIVDLIGRRLTITADGRTATLQWRDAEVVADRQSIRLPFRSRLDSAPGVVAVEALLFPYDPNHQTFLNVYEGQALTQAILDRGRTRFEYYAGTTQGAVAVIRRFVPAGVHHILIGPDHLLFLVGLLLLGGSIRQLAVIVTAFTIAHSITLSLAALNIVTPSARIIEPAIALSIVYVGADNLLIRRGRDVRAWIAFAFGFIHGFGFANVLREMDLPARALGWSLFSFNVGVEIGQLLVVVAVASAFTALRSRSEAAGRQLAVVGSIIVMAAGAFWFVQRVFFPGAA
;
A
#
# COMPACT_ATOMS: atom_id res chain seq x y z
N MET A 1 7.67 -27.08 -43.69
CA MET A 1 7.71 -28.24 -42.75
C MET A 1 8.35 -29.51 -43.32
N ARG A 2 8.45 -29.71 -44.63
CA ARG A 2 9.12 -30.93 -45.24
C ARG A 2 10.64 -30.78 -45.38
N GLN A 3 11.22 -29.60 -45.45
CA GLN A 3 12.68 -29.39 -45.59
C GLN A 3 13.43 -29.53 -44.27
N MET A 4 12.80 -29.21 -43.14
CA MET A 4 13.43 -29.30 -41.79
C MET A 4 13.56 -30.74 -41.29
N LYS A 5 12.75 -31.68 -41.81
CA LYS A 5 12.84 -33.11 -41.46
C LYS A 5 13.92 -33.87 -42.25
N ARG A 6 14.45 -33.33 -43.35
CA ARG A 6 15.59 -33.92 -44.09
C ARG A 6 16.93 -33.55 -43.44
N ALA A 7 17.10 -32.33 -43.00
CA ALA A 7 18.33 -31.88 -42.33
C ALA A 7 18.61 -32.60 -41.00
N TRP A 8 17.58 -33.09 -40.30
CA TRP A 8 17.73 -33.79 -39.04
C TRP A 8 18.11 -35.28 -39.21
N ARG A 9 17.81 -35.92 -40.33
CA ARG A 9 18.21 -37.29 -40.65
C ARG A 9 19.66 -37.38 -41.10
N ASP A 10 20.13 -36.41 -41.87
CA ASP A 10 21.51 -36.40 -42.39
C ASP A 10 22.54 -36.09 -41.28
N PHE A 11 22.14 -35.46 -40.18
CA PHE A 11 23.02 -35.24 -39.03
C PHE A 11 23.17 -36.46 -38.11
N HIS A 12 22.20 -37.38 -38.12
CA HIS A 12 22.24 -38.61 -37.31
C HIS A 12 23.09 -39.73 -37.90
N ASP A 13 23.23 -39.77 -39.23
CA ASP A 13 23.96 -40.85 -39.92
C ASP A 13 25.48 -40.59 -40.09
N LEU A 14 25.96 -39.38 -39.72
CA LEU A 14 27.39 -39.03 -39.86
C LEU A 14 28.24 -39.32 -38.61
N HIS A 15 27.67 -39.78 -37.50
CA HIS A 15 28.37 -40.00 -36.23
C HIS A 15 28.50 -41.42 -35.76
N MET A 16 28.17 -42.42 -36.61
CA MET A 16 28.32 -43.86 -36.29
C MET A 16 29.31 -44.56 -37.23
N ARG A 17 30.55 -44.06 -37.30
CA ARG A 17 31.66 -44.93 -37.81
C ARG A 17 32.59 -45.27 -36.65
N THR A 18 32.47 -46.53 -36.24
CA THR A 18 33.24 -47.19 -35.20
C THR A 18 34.71 -47.37 -35.60
N LEU A 19 35.60 -46.86 -34.77
CA LEU A 19 36.99 -47.27 -34.72
C LEU A 19 37.16 -48.46 -33.76
N PRO A 20 37.97 -49.48 -34.08
CA PRO A 20 38.13 -50.65 -33.21
C PRO A 20 39.02 -50.31 -32.01
N LEU A 21 38.45 -50.41 -30.80
CA LEU A 21 39.19 -50.32 -29.56
C LEU A 21 39.79 -51.66 -29.17
N ALA A 22 41.10 -51.66 -28.93
CA ALA A 22 41.83 -52.79 -28.35
C ALA A 22 41.33 -53.09 -26.91
N PRO A 23 41.36 -54.35 -26.45
CA PRO A 23 40.83 -54.71 -25.15
C PRO A 23 41.73 -54.17 -24.03
N VAL A 24 41.24 -53.16 -23.33
CA VAL A 24 41.85 -52.67 -22.09
C VAL A 24 41.38 -53.53 -20.91
N ASN A 25 42.34 -54.07 -20.18
CA ASN A 25 42.18 -54.99 -19.07
C ASN A 25 41.30 -54.38 -17.94
N ALA A 26 40.02 -54.75 -17.88
CA ALA A 26 38.98 -54.15 -17.04
C ALA A 26 39.13 -54.39 -15.52
N ARG A 27 40.14 -55.14 -15.09
CA ARG A 27 40.35 -55.46 -13.65
C ARG A 27 41.18 -54.43 -12.87
N SER A 28 42.04 -53.64 -13.51
CA SER A 28 42.87 -52.65 -12.82
C SER A 28 42.23 -51.28 -12.64
N THR A 29 41.22 -50.94 -13.44
CA THR A 29 40.54 -49.64 -13.38
C THR A 29 39.41 -49.57 -12.33
N GLN A 30 38.78 -50.70 -11.97
CA GLN A 30 37.75 -50.69 -10.93
C GLN A 30 38.31 -50.52 -9.50
N SER A 31 39.51 -50.99 -9.20
CA SER A 31 40.12 -50.85 -7.88
C SER A 31 40.58 -49.42 -7.61
N THR A 32 41.11 -48.71 -8.61
CA THR A 32 41.53 -47.30 -8.49
C THR A 32 40.36 -46.33 -8.38
N LEU A 33 39.25 -46.55 -9.10
CA LEU A 33 38.06 -45.72 -8.98
C LEU A 33 37.32 -45.90 -7.64
N SER A 34 37.32 -47.11 -7.07
CA SER A 34 36.72 -47.36 -5.76
C SER A 34 37.56 -46.73 -4.62
N SER A 35 38.86 -46.74 -4.73
CA SER A 35 39.75 -46.09 -3.76
C SER A 35 39.69 -44.57 -3.85
N GLN A 36 39.60 -43.98 -5.02
CA GLN A 36 39.39 -42.55 -5.19
C GLN A 36 38.04 -42.10 -4.65
N ARG A 37 36.95 -42.82 -4.90
CA ARG A 37 35.63 -42.50 -4.31
C ARG A 37 35.61 -42.51 -2.78
N LYS A 38 36.27 -43.49 -2.18
CA LYS A 38 36.45 -43.55 -0.70
C LYS A 38 37.30 -42.39 -0.14
N ARG A 39 38.35 -41.98 -0.84
CA ARG A 39 39.18 -40.83 -0.46
C ARG A 39 38.42 -39.52 -0.57
N TRP A 40 37.61 -39.32 -1.63
CA TRP A 40 36.76 -38.15 -1.79
C TRP A 40 35.59 -38.11 -0.77
N ALA A 41 35.01 -39.27 -0.42
CA ALA A 41 34.03 -39.36 0.64
C ALA A 41 34.60 -39.01 2.02
N ALA A 42 35.78 -39.53 2.34
CA ALA A 42 36.52 -39.20 3.58
C ALA A 42 36.94 -37.72 3.64
N PHE A 43 37.39 -37.14 2.54
CA PHE A 43 37.74 -35.72 2.46
C PHE A 43 36.51 -34.83 2.65
N ARG A 44 35.36 -35.14 2.03
CA ARG A 44 34.08 -34.44 2.25
C ARG A 44 33.61 -34.54 3.68
N SER A 45 33.76 -35.70 4.33
CA SER A 45 33.36 -35.85 5.74
C SER A 45 34.25 -35.06 6.66
N ILE A 46 35.59 -34.99 6.41
CA ILE A 46 36.50 -34.18 7.20
C ILE A 46 36.21 -32.68 7.01
N VAL A 47 35.96 -32.24 5.79
CA VAL A 47 35.60 -30.82 5.50
C VAL A 47 34.25 -30.43 6.16
N LEU A 48 33.27 -31.32 6.18
CA LEU A 48 31.97 -31.08 6.84
C LEU A 48 32.13 -31.05 8.37
N VAL A 49 32.91 -31.95 8.95
CA VAL A 49 33.17 -31.96 10.39
C VAL A 49 34.04 -30.77 10.85
N THR A 50 35.04 -30.37 10.05
CA THR A 50 35.81 -29.15 10.35
C THR A 50 34.98 -27.89 10.15
N ALA A 51 34.11 -27.82 9.13
CA ALA A 51 33.21 -26.69 8.97
C ALA A 51 32.19 -26.58 10.09
N SER A 52 31.69 -27.71 10.64
CA SER A 52 30.78 -27.70 11.79
C SER A 52 31.44 -27.31 13.11
N LEU A 53 32.75 -27.51 13.23
CA LEU A 53 33.54 -27.06 14.44
C LEU A 53 33.83 -25.54 14.44
N PHE A 54 33.73 -24.88 13.28
CA PHE A 54 33.86 -23.42 13.15
C PHE A 54 32.49 -22.67 13.19
N VAL A 55 31.37 -23.37 13.09
CA VAL A 55 30.05 -22.80 13.41
C VAL A 55 29.97 -22.77 14.95
N ARG A 56 30.53 -21.76 15.56
CA ARG A 56 30.17 -21.41 16.93
C ARG A 56 28.69 -21.05 16.86
N PRO A 57 27.76 -21.73 17.59
CA PRO A 57 26.48 -21.14 17.83
C PRO A 57 26.79 -19.84 18.61
N SER A 58 26.75 -18.70 17.94
CA SER A 58 26.47 -17.47 18.67
C SER A 58 25.19 -17.80 19.42
N ALA A 59 25.26 -17.82 20.76
CA ALA A 59 24.06 -17.78 21.56
C ALA A 59 23.34 -16.50 21.09
N ALA A 60 22.43 -16.66 20.14
CA ALA A 60 21.41 -15.68 19.89
C ALA A 60 20.64 -15.66 21.21
N PHE A 61 21.00 -14.76 22.10
CA PHE A 61 20.09 -14.31 23.12
C PHE A 61 18.90 -13.79 22.31
N ALA A 62 17.88 -14.62 22.15
CA ALA A 62 16.58 -14.16 21.77
C ALA A 62 16.13 -13.29 22.94
N HIS A 63 16.53 -12.01 22.91
CA HIS A 63 15.80 -11.02 23.69
C HIS A 63 14.36 -11.13 23.19
N PRO A 64 13.39 -11.44 24.06
CA PRO A 64 12.00 -11.30 23.67
C PRO A 64 11.89 -9.88 23.11
N VAL A 65 11.48 -9.78 21.85
CA VAL A 65 11.31 -8.45 21.22
C VAL A 65 10.24 -7.78 22.08
N PRO A 66 10.55 -6.72 22.81
CA PRO A 66 9.62 -6.11 23.74
C PRO A 66 8.53 -5.41 22.91
N PHE A 67 7.30 -5.85 23.13
CA PHE A 67 6.13 -5.25 22.51
C PHE A 67 5.34 -4.49 23.55
N SER A 68 4.75 -3.38 23.16
CA SER A 68 3.70 -2.72 23.94
C SER A 68 2.33 -2.99 23.31
N TYR A 69 1.31 -2.99 24.15
CA TYR A 69 -0.08 -3.14 23.73
C TYR A 69 -0.86 -1.93 24.23
N LEU A 70 -1.58 -1.28 23.33
CA LEU A 70 -2.46 -0.17 23.65
C LEU A 70 -3.88 -0.53 23.24
N ASP A 71 -4.71 -0.83 24.21
CA ASP A 71 -6.13 -1.08 24.02
C ASP A 71 -6.93 0.21 24.27
N LEU A 72 -7.77 0.60 23.32
CA LEU A 72 -8.70 1.72 23.44
C LEU A 72 -10.13 1.21 23.27
N ARG A 73 -11.03 1.56 24.19
CA ARG A 73 -12.46 1.29 24.11
C ARG A 73 -13.22 2.59 24.00
N LEU A 74 -13.93 2.77 22.89
CA LEU A 74 -14.73 3.95 22.61
C LEU A 74 -16.18 3.69 23.07
N GLN A 75 -16.65 4.49 24.03
CA GLN A 75 -17.98 4.36 24.63
C GLN A 75 -18.65 5.75 24.72
N GLY A 76 -19.38 6.12 23.66
CA GLY A 76 -20.00 7.44 23.57
C GLY A 76 -18.97 8.57 23.69
N THR A 77 -19.03 9.33 24.79
CA THR A 77 -18.10 10.44 25.07
C THR A 77 -16.89 10.02 25.93
N THR A 78 -16.64 8.75 26.10
CA THR A 78 -15.55 8.25 26.92
C THR A 78 -14.61 7.38 26.11
N ILE A 79 -13.32 7.60 26.31
CA ILE A 79 -12.24 6.70 25.87
C ILE A 79 -11.68 6.04 27.12
N GLU A 80 -11.79 4.73 27.22
CA GLU A 80 -11.08 3.94 28.22
C GLU A 80 -9.89 3.29 27.53
N GLY A 81 -8.71 3.42 28.12
CA GLY A 81 -7.48 2.88 27.56
C GLY A 81 -6.69 2.07 28.57
N THR A 82 -5.93 1.14 28.05
CA THR A 82 -4.97 0.35 28.82
C THR A 82 -3.69 0.21 28.00
N LEU A 83 -2.60 0.71 28.55
CA LEU A 83 -1.28 0.47 27.98
C LEU A 83 -0.60 -0.64 28.78
N VAL A 84 -0.01 -1.61 28.08
CA VAL A 84 0.83 -2.66 28.67
C VAL A 84 2.20 -2.54 28.03
N ALA A 85 3.23 -2.27 28.82
CA ALA A 85 4.62 -2.15 28.37
C ALA A 85 5.50 -3.18 29.08
N HIS A 86 6.47 -3.72 28.38
CA HIS A 86 7.40 -4.70 28.95
C HIS A 86 8.30 -4.04 30.00
N MET A 87 8.59 -4.75 31.10
CA MET A 87 9.36 -4.20 32.20
C MET A 87 10.79 -3.76 31.77
N PHE A 88 11.42 -4.45 30.83
CA PHE A 88 12.75 -4.09 30.35
C PHE A 88 12.78 -2.70 29.70
N ASP A 89 11.76 -2.38 28.91
CA ASP A 89 11.67 -1.07 28.25
C ASP A 89 11.48 0.05 29.25
N VAL A 90 10.56 -0.17 30.21
CA VAL A 90 10.26 0.81 31.26
C VAL A 90 11.49 1.00 32.17
N ALA A 91 12.15 -0.11 32.56
CA ALA A 91 13.33 -0.09 33.41
C ALA A 91 14.51 0.60 32.71
N HIS A 92 14.73 0.30 31.42
CA HIS A 92 15.79 0.96 30.63
C HIS A 92 15.63 2.47 30.68
N ASP A 93 14.46 3.00 30.38
CA ASP A 93 14.25 4.45 30.26
C ASP A 93 14.16 5.17 31.61
N LEU A 94 13.81 4.46 32.67
CA LEU A 94 13.85 4.96 34.05
C LEU A 94 15.17 4.68 34.81
N ASN A 95 16.14 4.01 34.14
CA ASN A 95 17.41 3.60 34.73
C ASN A 95 17.23 2.77 36.01
N ILE A 96 16.32 1.80 35.98
CA ILE A 96 16.05 0.87 37.10
C ILE A 96 16.85 -0.42 36.87
N ASP A 97 17.76 -0.73 37.77
CA ASP A 97 18.59 -1.93 37.72
C ASP A 97 18.54 -2.69 39.06
N PRO A 98 18.28 -4.01 39.06
CA PRO A 98 17.87 -4.82 37.90
C PRO A 98 16.41 -4.57 37.51
N PRO A 99 16.06 -4.81 36.22
CA PRO A 99 14.71 -4.55 35.68
C PRO A 99 13.58 -5.28 36.40
N GLU A 100 13.86 -6.47 36.93
CA GLU A 100 12.90 -7.32 37.66
C GLU A 100 12.34 -6.66 38.93
N ARG A 101 12.99 -5.59 39.42
CA ARG A 101 12.48 -4.80 40.56
C ARG A 101 11.12 -4.17 40.25
N LEU A 102 10.82 -3.89 38.98
CA LEU A 102 9.52 -3.38 38.57
C LEU A 102 8.38 -4.41 38.68
N LEU A 103 8.70 -5.70 38.86
CA LEU A 103 7.71 -6.75 39.12
C LEU A 103 7.28 -6.81 40.59
N ASP A 104 7.96 -6.09 41.48
CA ASP A 104 7.47 -5.88 42.86
C ASP A 104 6.36 -4.80 42.81
N PRO A 105 5.11 -5.13 43.24
CA PRO A 105 4.01 -4.17 43.22
C PRO A 105 4.30 -2.89 44.03
N ALA A 106 5.06 -2.98 45.10
CA ALA A 106 5.41 -1.80 45.92
C ALA A 106 6.36 -0.85 45.15
N VAL A 107 7.36 -1.41 44.43
CA VAL A 107 8.27 -0.64 43.58
C VAL A 107 7.52 -0.04 42.38
N ALA A 108 6.65 -0.83 41.71
CA ALA A 108 5.85 -0.33 40.61
C ALA A 108 4.92 0.82 41.04
N ALA A 109 4.28 0.71 42.21
CA ALA A 109 3.44 1.78 42.77
C ALA A 109 4.28 3.04 43.07
N GLN A 110 5.46 2.89 43.67
CA GLN A 110 6.38 4.00 43.92
C GLN A 110 6.83 4.71 42.64
N GLN A 111 7.06 3.96 41.56
CA GLN A 111 7.50 4.46 40.27
C GLN A 111 6.34 4.89 39.36
N SER A 112 5.08 4.69 39.76
CA SER A 112 3.89 4.89 38.93
C SER A 112 3.87 6.28 38.27
N ARG A 113 4.19 7.34 39.04
CA ARG A 113 4.24 8.70 38.52
C ARG A 113 5.32 8.88 37.45
N ALA A 114 6.52 8.34 37.68
CA ALA A 114 7.62 8.44 36.72
C ALA A 114 7.29 7.68 35.41
N ILE A 115 6.64 6.51 35.54
CA ILE A 115 6.18 5.71 34.39
C ILE A 115 5.11 6.48 33.60
N VAL A 116 4.12 7.08 34.26
CA VAL A 116 3.07 7.89 33.64
C VAL A 116 3.68 9.10 32.93
N ASP A 117 4.63 9.80 33.56
CA ASP A 117 5.29 10.97 32.96
C ASP A 117 6.15 10.57 31.74
N LEU A 118 6.80 9.41 31.78
CA LEU A 118 7.56 8.86 30.65
C LEU A 118 6.62 8.59 29.46
N ILE A 119 5.56 7.84 29.70
CA ILE A 119 4.60 7.43 28.66
C ILE A 119 3.80 8.63 28.16
N GLY A 120 3.37 9.52 29.02
CA GLY A 120 2.57 10.70 28.68
C GLY A 120 3.27 11.66 27.72
N ARG A 121 4.60 11.65 27.68
CA ARG A 121 5.38 12.42 26.68
C ARG A 121 5.49 11.74 25.32
N ARG A 122 5.15 10.46 25.23
CA ARG A 122 5.35 9.61 24.05
C ARG A 122 4.06 9.03 23.47
N LEU A 123 2.96 9.26 24.14
CA LEU A 123 1.63 8.87 23.70
C LEU A 123 0.72 10.08 23.68
N THR A 124 0.22 10.42 22.52
CA THR A 124 -0.80 11.46 22.34
C THR A 124 -2.05 10.85 21.72
N ILE A 125 -3.19 11.10 22.34
CA ILE A 125 -4.49 10.72 21.78
C ILE A 125 -5.26 12.02 21.50
N THR A 126 -5.77 12.16 20.27
CA THR A 126 -6.62 13.30 19.89
C THR A 126 -7.99 12.80 19.49
N ALA A 127 -9.01 13.57 19.82
CA ALA A 127 -10.39 13.36 19.38
C ALA A 127 -10.83 14.60 18.57
N ASP A 128 -11.20 14.39 17.30
CA ASP A 128 -11.57 15.45 16.37
C ASP A 128 -10.56 16.62 16.32
N GLY A 129 -9.26 16.29 16.37
CA GLY A 129 -8.15 17.24 16.34
C GLY A 129 -7.82 17.92 17.66
N ARG A 130 -8.55 17.63 18.75
CA ARG A 130 -8.26 18.15 20.10
C ARG A 130 -7.57 17.06 20.92
N THR A 131 -6.50 17.42 21.63
CA THR A 131 -5.79 16.50 22.51
C THR A 131 -6.70 16.06 23.66
N ALA A 132 -6.86 14.75 23.84
CA ALA A 132 -7.62 14.16 24.92
C ALA A 132 -6.80 14.19 26.22
N THR A 133 -7.39 14.66 27.30
CA THR A 133 -6.74 14.63 28.61
C THR A 133 -6.84 13.23 29.19
N LEU A 134 -5.70 12.54 29.32
CA LEU A 134 -5.63 11.16 29.83
C LEU A 134 -5.53 11.20 31.36
N GLN A 135 -6.54 10.66 32.04
CA GLN A 135 -6.55 10.46 33.49
C GLN A 135 -5.98 9.08 33.79
N TRP A 136 -4.69 9.03 34.06
CA TRP A 136 -3.98 7.78 34.37
C TRP A 136 -4.35 7.27 35.75
N ARG A 137 -4.38 5.93 35.90
CA ARG A 137 -4.44 5.23 37.17
C ARG A 137 -3.04 4.72 37.54
N ASP A 138 -2.93 4.18 38.75
CA ASP A 138 -1.68 3.60 39.22
C ASP A 138 -1.22 2.45 38.34
N ALA A 139 0.10 2.30 38.26
CA ALA A 139 0.73 1.22 37.53
C ALA A 139 0.45 -0.14 38.21
N GLU A 140 0.03 -1.10 37.45
CA GLU A 140 -0.25 -2.48 37.90
C GLU A 140 0.79 -3.43 37.31
N VAL A 141 1.25 -4.40 38.13
CA VAL A 141 2.19 -5.43 37.68
C VAL A 141 1.41 -6.59 37.03
N VAL A 142 1.85 -7.01 35.84
CA VAL A 142 1.38 -8.20 35.12
C VAL A 142 2.53 -9.21 35.08
N ALA A 143 2.70 -9.93 36.19
CA ALA A 143 3.91 -10.75 36.44
C ALA A 143 4.09 -11.88 35.40
N ASP A 144 3.03 -12.53 34.96
CA ASP A 144 3.03 -13.59 33.94
C ASP A 144 3.54 -13.12 32.56
N ARG A 145 3.41 -11.83 32.30
CA ARG A 145 3.89 -11.19 31.06
C ARG A 145 5.11 -10.31 31.25
N GLN A 146 5.69 -10.28 32.44
CA GLN A 146 6.82 -9.40 32.78
C GLN A 146 6.58 -7.95 32.35
N SER A 147 5.39 -7.44 32.60
CA SER A 147 4.93 -6.16 32.06
C SER A 147 4.27 -5.28 33.13
N ILE A 148 4.25 -4.00 32.83
CA ILE A 148 3.52 -2.99 33.60
C ILE A 148 2.29 -2.58 32.83
N ARG A 149 1.13 -2.60 33.49
CA ARG A 149 -0.15 -2.14 32.96
C ARG A 149 -0.47 -0.75 33.50
N LEU A 150 -0.85 0.15 32.60
CA LEU A 150 -1.22 1.52 32.89
C LEU A 150 -2.63 1.79 32.33
N PRO A 151 -3.68 1.67 33.17
CA PRO A 151 -5.03 2.04 32.78
C PRO A 151 -5.18 3.56 32.76
N PHE A 152 -5.99 4.07 31.83
CA PHE A 152 -6.36 5.47 31.80
C PHE A 152 -7.80 5.65 31.28
N ARG A 153 -8.34 6.83 31.53
CA ARG A 153 -9.64 7.26 31.02
C ARG A 153 -9.57 8.69 30.52
N SER A 154 -10.30 8.99 29.46
CA SER A 154 -10.52 10.36 29.00
C SER A 154 -12.00 10.60 28.77
N ARG A 155 -12.49 11.74 29.23
CA ARG A 155 -13.84 12.22 28.91
C ARG A 155 -13.75 13.28 27.83
N LEU A 156 -14.61 13.15 26.83
CA LEU A 156 -14.72 14.05 25.69
C LEU A 156 -16.02 14.84 25.81
N ASP A 157 -16.06 16.03 25.21
CA ASP A 157 -17.25 16.88 25.19
C ASP A 157 -18.38 16.28 24.33
N SER A 158 -18.03 15.52 23.30
CA SER A 158 -18.95 14.83 22.41
C SER A 158 -18.40 13.48 21.97
N ALA A 159 -19.25 12.61 21.42
CA ALA A 159 -18.79 11.38 20.80
C ALA A 159 -17.86 11.72 19.61
N PRO A 160 -16.66 11.12 19.56
CA PRO A 160 -15.68 11.51 18.56
C PRO A 160 -16.07 11.02 17.16
N GLY A 161 -15.72 11.80 16.14
CA GLY A 161 -15.75 11.37 14.76
C GLY A 161 -14.45 10.69 14.35
N VAL A 162 -13.32 11.25 14.79
CA VAL A 162 -11.98 10.73 14.52
C VAL A 162 -11.19 10.67 15.83
N VAL A 163 -10.62 9.50 16.11
CA VAL A 163 -9.63 9.34 17.20
C VAL A 163 -8.29 9.06 16.55
N ALA A 164 -7.31 9.94 16.75
CA ALA A 164 -5.96 9.69 16.31
C ALA A 164 -5.06 9.36 17.50
N VAL A 165 -4.23 8.35 17.32
CA VAL A 165 -3.22 7.91 18.28
C VAL A 165 -1.86 8.14 17.66
N GLU A 166 -1.00 8.83 18.38
CA GLU A 166 0.39 9.03 18.02
C GLU A 166 1.26 8.48 19.15
N ALA A 167 2.12 7.51 18.84
CA ALA A 167 2.99 6.89 19.82
C ALA A 167 4.30 6.43 19.21
N LEU A 168 5.39 6.72 19.91
CA LEU A 168 6.71 6.13 19.76
C LEU A 168 7.25 5.88 21.17
N LEU A 169 6.82 4.78 21.78
CA LEU A 169 6.94 4.57 23.22
C LEU A 169 8.39 4.41 23.67
N PHE A 170 9.18 3.62 22.96
CA PHE A 170 10.56 3.30 23.32
C PHE A 170 11.50 3.53 22.12
N PRO A 171 11.87 4.79 21.85
CA PRO A 171 12.66 5.14 20.66
C PRO A 171 14.11 4.65 20.71
N TYR A 172 14.63 4.17 21.85
CA TYR A 172 15.95 3.58 21.96
C TYR A 172 16.05 2.23 21.20
N ASP A 173 14.95 1.45 21.17
CA ASP A 173 14.88 0.21 20.42
C ASP A 173 14.27 0.46 19.02
N PRO A 174 15.06 0.29 17.94
CA PRO A 174 14.57 0.50 16.57
C PRO A 174 13.51 -0.52 16.13
N ASN A 175 13.40 -1.65 16.80
CA ASN A 175 12.48 -2.74 16.48
C ASN A 175 11.23 -2.73 17.38
N HIS A 176 11.14 -1.80 18.34
CA HIS A 176 9.99 -1.71 19.23
C HIS A 176 8.69 -1.45 18.45
N GLN A 177 7.67 -2.27 18.73
CA GLN A 177 6.34 -2.16 18.14
C GLN A 177 5.29 -1.98 19.23
N THR A 178 4.32 -1.09 18.97
CA THR A 178 3.13 -0.91 19.79
C THR A 178 1.90 -1.43 19.05
N PHE A 179 1.31 -2.52 19.54
CA PHE A 179 0.07 -3.07 19.01
C PHE A 179 -1.10 -2.26 19.55
N LEU A 180 -1.75 -1.51 18.65
CA LEU A 180 -2.93 -0.73 18.97
C LEU A 180 -4.19 -1.50 18.62
N ASN A 181 -5.07 -1.67 19.60
CA ASN A 181 -6.40 -2.26 19.45
C ASN A 181 -7.45 -1.18 19.77
N VAL A 182 -8.33 -0.89 18.82
CA VAL A 182 -9.46 0.04 19.02
C VAL A 182 -10.77 -0.75 18.99
N TYR A 183 -11.49 -0.73 20.10
CA TYR A 183 -12.78 -1.39 20.26
C TYR A 183 -13.91 -0.34 20.23
N GLU A 184 -14.89 -0.54 19.35
CA GLU A 184 -16.12 0.24 19.30
C GLU A 184 -17.33 -0.73 19.20
N GLY A 185 -18.07 -0.89 20.26
CA GLY A 185 -19.11 -1.93 20.38
C GLY A 185 -18.51 -3.32 20.21
N GLN A 186 -18.92 -4.05 19.16
CA GLN A 186 -18.38 -5.36 18.79
C GLN A 186 -17.25 -5.28 17.75
N ALA A 187 -16.95 -4.10 17.24
CA ALA A 187 -15.90 -3.93 16.23
C ALA A 187 -14.52 -3.83 16.90
N LEU A 188 -13.54 -4.52 16.33
CA LEU A 188 -12.12 -4.42 16.67
C LEU A 188 -11.36 -3.95 15.42
N THR A 189 -10.58 -2.90 15.57
CA THR A 189 -9.59 -2.47 14.58
C THR A 189 -8.22 -2.55 15.21
N GLN A 190 -7.26 -3.11 14.48
CA GLN A 190 -5.89 -3.31 14.95
C GLN A 190 -4.91 -2.56 14.05
N ALA A 191 -3.90 -1.97 14.65
CA ALA A 191 -2.79 -1.33 13.94
C ALA A 191 -1.48 -1.57 14.69
N ILE A 192 -0.36 -1.44 13.97
CA ILE A 192 0.99 -1.47 14.57
C ILE A 192 1.57 -0.08 14.42
N LEU A 193 2.09 0.47 15.52
CA LEU A 193 2.85 1.71 15.56
C LEU A 193 4.32 1.37 15.80
N ASP A 194 5.18 1.93 15.01
CA ASP A 194 6.63 1.77 15.05
C ASP A 194 7.34 3.05 14.55
N ARG A 195 8.64 3.01 14.32
CA ARG A 195 9.38 4.17 13.76
C ARG A 195 8.90 4.61 12.39
N GLY A 196 8.42 3.69 11.55
CA GLY A 196 7.93 3.98 10.20
C GLY A 196 6.51 4.54 10.21
N ARG A 197 5.74 4.18 11.23
CA ARG A 197 4.33 4.56 11.39
C ARG A 197 4.04 4.91 12.84
N THR A 198 4.25 6.15 13.21
CA THR A 198 4.01 6.64 14.59
C THR A 198 2.57 7.04 14.85
N ARG A 199 1.72 7.17 13.81
CA ARG A 199 0.35 7.69 13.91
C ARG A 199 -0.66 6.79 13.22
N PHE A 200 -1.81 6.58 13.87
CA PHE A 200 -2.97 5.89 13.34
C PHE A 200 -4.24 6.71 13.59
N GLU A 201 -5.14 6.78 12.59
CA GLU A 201 -6.43 7.46 12.67
C GLU A 201 -7.57 6.45 12.61
N TYR A 202 -8.41 6.44 13.63
CA TYR A 202 -9.63 5.65 13.69
C TYR A 202 -10.84 6.53 13.43
N TYR A 203 -11.66 6.15 12.45
CA TYR A 203 -12.93 6.83 12.16
C TYR A 203 -14.07 6.07 12.86
N ALA A 204 -14.66 6.73 13.86
CA ALA A 204 -15.72 6.12 14.65
C ALA A 204 -16.99 5.88 13.82
N GLY A 205 -17.78 4.87 14.19
CA GLY A 205 -19.04 4.53 13.53
C GLY A 205 -20.19 5.50 13.82
N THR A 206 -19.89 6.73 14.24
CA THR A 206 -20.83 7.81 14.54
C THR A 206 -21.17 8.64 13.30
N THR A 207 -22.23 9.46 13.38
CA THR A 207 -22.53 10.44 12.32
C THR A 207 -21.37 11.44 12.14
N GLN A 208 -20.71 11.84 13.23
CA GLN A 208 -19.53 12.69 13.18
C GLN A 208 -18.37 12.03 12.45
N GLY A 209 -18.17 10.72 12.66
CA GLY A 209 -17.18 9.94 11.93
C GLY A 209 -17.46 9.89 10.42
N ALA A 210 -18.72 9.68 10.03
CA ALA A 210 -19.11 9.75 8.62
C ALA A 210 -18.86 11.14 8.01
N VAL A 211 -19.20 12.23 8.74
CA VAL A 211 -18.93 13.61 8.30
C VAL A 211 -17.43 13.88 8.20
N ALA A 212 -16.62 13.37 9.14
CA ALA A 212 -15.18 13.50 9.10
C ALA A 212 -14.57 12.80 7.89
N VAL A 213 -15.04 11.59 7.57
CA VAL A 213 -14.67 10.85 6.36
C VAL A 213 -15.02 11.66 5.11
N ILE A 214 -16.25 12.16 5.00
CA ILE A 214 -16.69 12.96 3.84
C ILE A 214 -15.80 14.20 3.67
N ARG A 215 -15.56 14.94 4.74
CA ARG A 215 -14.71 16.15 4.72
C ARG A 215 -13.26 15.87 4.31
N ARG A 216 -12.75 14.69 4.57
CA ARG A 216 -11.39 14.28 4.19
C ARG A 216 -11.33 13.75 2.76
N PHE A 217 -12.24 12.86 2.39
CA PHE A 217 -12.14 12.10 1.14
C PHE A 217 -12.74 12.78 -0.08
N VAL A 218 -13.73 13.67 0.07
CA VAL A 218 -14.22 14.49 -1.07
C VAL A 218 -13.11 15.40 -1.61
N PRO A 219 -12.43 16.23 -0.80
CA PRO A 219 -11.31 17.02 -1.29
C PRO A 219 -10.15 16.16 -1.84
N ALA A 220 -9.90 14.99 -1.23
CA ALA A 220 -8.87 14.07 -1.72
C ALA A 220 -9.19 13.56 -3.12
N GLY A 221 -10.46 13.21 -3.41
CA GLY A 221 -10.90 12.81 -4.75
C GLY A 221 -10.79 13.93 -5.78
N VAL A 222 -11.19 15.16 -5.42
CA VAL A 222 -10.99 16.36 -6.27
C VAL A 222 -9.50 16.56 -6.58
N HIS A 223 -8.66 16.54 -5.55
CA HIS A 223 -7.22 16.72 -5.67
C HIS A 223 -6.59 15.62 -6.55
N HIS A 224 -7.00 14.36 -6.36
CA HIS A 224 -6.53 13.23 -7.16
C HIS A 224 -6.70 13.46 -8.68
N ILE A 225 -7.85 13.97 -9.10
CA ILE A 225 -8.09 14.30 -10.51
C ILE A 225 -7.29 15.51 -10.96
N LEU A 226 -7.18 16.55 -10.14
CA LEU A 226 -6.54 17.80 -10.54
C LEU A 226 -5.01 17.70 -10.61
N ILE A 227 -4.39 16.82 -9.83
CA ILE A 227 -2.92 16.62 -9.85
C ILE A 227 -2.50 15.36 -10.58
N GLY A 228 -3.42 14.42 -10.86
CA GLY A 228 -3.13 13.18 -11.56
C GLY A 228 -2.94 13.42 -13.06
N PRO A 229 -1.69 13.45 -13.59
CA PRO A 229 -1.46 13.78 -15.01
C PRO A 229 -2.10 12.76 -15.96
N ASP A 230 -2.19 11.49 -15.55
CA ASP A 230 -2.87 10.44 -16.34
C ASP A 230 -4.36 10.75 -16.53
N HIS A 231 -5.04 11.12 -15.43
CA HIS A 231 -6.47 11.44 -15.46
C HIS A 231 -6.73 12.73 -16.23
N LEU A 232 -5.90 13.76 -16.01
CA LEU A 232 -6.04 15.03 -16.73
C LEU A 232 -5.84 14.87 -18.23
N LEU A 233 -4.80 14.16 -18.66
CA LEU A 233 -4.54 13.97 -20.11
C LEU A 233 -5.60 13.06 -20.75
N PHE A 234 -6.01 12.00 -20.08
CA PHE A 234 -7.10 11.15 -20.55
C PHE A 234 -8.40 11.97 -20.71
N LEU A 235 -8.75 12.74 -19.68
CA LEU A 235 -9.96 13.57 -19.68
C LEU A 235 -9.88 14.66 -20.74
N VAL A 236 -8.78 15.43 -20.80
CA VAL A 236 -8.59 16.46 -21.84
C VAL A 236 -8.69 15.82 -23.23
N GLY A 237 -8.07 14.66 -23.44
CA GLY A 237 -8.20 13.92 -24.69
C GLY A 237 -9.64 13.66 -25.10
N LEU A 238 -10.48 13.18 -24.19
CA LEU A 238 -11.93 12.97 -24.45
C LEU A 238 -12.69 14.27 -24.75
N LEU A 239 -12.24 15.40 -24.18
CA LEU A 239 -12.90 16.71 -24.33
C LEU A 239 -12.49 17.46 -25.60
N LEU A 240 -11.34 17.14 -26.23
CA LEU A 240 -10.81 17.83 -27.42
C LEU A 240 -11.77 17.82 -28.62
N LEU A 241 -12.58 16.79 -28.74
CA LEU A 241 -13.63 16.72 -29.79
C LEU A 241 -14.80 17.66 -29.53
N GLY A 242 -14.91 18.21 -28.33
CA GLY A 242 -16.04 19.06 -27.91
C GLY A 242 -17.31 18.26 -27.67
N GLY A 243 -18.42 18.95 -27.50
CA GLY A 243 -19.73 18.42 -27.24
C GLY A 243 -20.54 19.34 -26.34
N SER A 244 -21.82 19.01 -26.12
CA SER A 244 -22.64 19.71 -25.11
C SER A 244 -22.16 19.34 -23.70
N ILE A 245 -22.29 20.25 -22.72
CA ILE A 245 -21.94 20.01 -21.32
C ILE A 245 -22.59 18.73 -20.79
N ARG A 246 -23.91 18.50 -21.16
CA ARG A 246 -24.61 17.27 -20.77
C ARG A 246 -23.95 16.01 -21.31
N GLN A 247 -23.51 16.04 -22.56
CA GLN A 247 -22.82 14.92 -23.21
C GLN A 247 -21.46 14.64 -22.55
N LEU A 248 -20.70 15.72 -22.26
CA LEU A 248 -19.40 15.61 -21.58
C LEU A 248 -19.57 15.11 -20.13
N ALA A 249 -20.62 15.56 -19.42
CA ALA A 249 -20.96 15.04 -18.09
C ALA A 249 -21.26 13.54 -18.13
N VAL A 250 -22.02 13.05 -19.10
CA VAL A 250 -22.29 11.60 -19.27
C VAL A 250 -21.00 10.81 -19.47
N ILE A 251 -20.02 11.36 -20.23
CA ILE A 251 -18.73 10.71 -20.48
C ILE A 251 -17.94 10.57 -19.17
N VAL A 252 -17.84 11.64 -18.36
CA VAL A 252 -17.08 11.59 -17.12
C VAL A 252 -17.77 10.73 -16.06
N THR A 253 -19.11 10.81 -15.95
CA THR A 253 -19.87 9.94 -15.04
C THR A 253 -19.71 8.46 -15.40
N ALA A 254 -19.69 8.11 -16.69
CA ALA A 254 -19.43 6.74 -17.13
C ALA A 254 -18.06 6.25 -16.67
N PHE A 255 -17.04 7.09 -16.77
CA PHE A 255 -15.70 6.79 -16.23
C PHE A 255 -15.74 6.61 -14.71
N THR A 256 -16.34 7.56 -13.95
CA THR A 256 -16.41 7.49 -12.49
C THR A 256 -17.13 6.24 -11.99
N ILE A 257 -18.19 5.80 -12.63
CA ILE A 257 -18.91 4.56 -12.27
C ILE A 257 -17.96 3.36 -12.39
N ALA A 258 -17.30 3.20 -13.55
CA ALA A 258 -16.38 2.09 -13.77
C ALA A 258 -15.18 2.15 -12.82
N HIS A 259 -14.58 3.33 -12.64
CA HIS A 259 -13.51 3.60 -11.70
C HIS A 259 -13.90 3.23 -10.26
N SER A 260 -15.10 3.62 -9.82
CA SER A 260 -15.62 3.32 -8.48
C SER A 260 -15.75 1.81 -8.24
N ILE A 261 -16.20 1.05 -9.23
CA ILE A 261 -16.33 -0.40 -9.14
C ILE A 261 -14.95 -1.03 -8.92
N THR A 262 -13.96 -0.72 -9.76
CA THR A 262 -12.64 -1.36 -9.68
C THR A 262 -11.83 -0.87 -8.48
N LEU A 263 -11.94 0.40 -8.12
CA LEU A 263 -11.36 0.93 -6.89
C LEU A 263 -11.92 0.20 -5.66
N SER A 264 -13.24 -0.04 -5.63
CA SER A 264 -13.87 -0.78 -4.52
C SER A 264 -13.43 -2.23 -4.46
N LEU A 265 -13.38 -2.93 -5.61
CA LEU A 265 -12.89 -4.31 -5.68
C LEU A 265 -11.44 -4.45 -5.19
N ALA A 266 -10.62 -3.48 -5.55
CA ALA A 266 -9.21 -3.48 -5.16
C ALA A 266 -9.00 -3.05 -3.69
N ALA A 267 -9.74 -2.06 -3.19
CA ALA A 267 -9.68 -1.64 -1.78
C ALA A 267 -10.17 -2.73 -0.83
N LEU A 268 -11.13 -3.55 -1.26
CA LEU A 268 -11.64 -4.72 -0.52
C LEU A 268 -10.78 -5.98 -0.70
N ASN A 269 -9.65 -5.90 -1.39
CA ASN A 269 -8.78 -7.04 -1.73
C ASN A 269 -9.47 -8.19 -2.49
N ILE A 270 -10.57 -7.91 -3.20
CA ILE A 270 -11.28 -8.92 -4.01
C ILE A 270 -10.52 -9.17 -5.32
N VAL A 271 -10.00 -8.10 -5.93
CA VAL A 271 -9.19 -8.17 -7.17
C VAL A 271 -8.00 -7.23 -7.01
N THR A 272 -6.79 -7.77 -7.08
CA THR A 272 -5.54 -7.01 -6.90
C THR A 272 -4.57 -7.25 -8.05
N PRO A 273 -4.81 -6.63 -9.22
CA PRO A 273 -3.93 -6.78 -10.36
C PRO A 273 -2.57 -6.12 -10.09
N SER A 274 -1.52 -6.66 -10.73
CA SER A 274 -0.18 -6.10 -10.60
C SER A 274 -0.09 -4.69 -11.19
N ALA A 275 0.56 -3.77 -10.47
CA ALA A 275 0.87 -2.42 -10.94
C ALA A 275 1.64 -2.44 -12.27
N ARG A 276 2.51 -3.43 -12.48
CA ARG A 276 3.27 -3.64 -13.74
C ARG A 276 2.38 -3.82 -14.98
N ILE A 277 1.12 -4.19 -14.79
CA ILE A 277 0.14 -4.34 -15.89
C ILE A 277 -0.75 -3.10 -15.96
N ILE A 278 -1.20 -2.62 -14.80
CA ILE A 278 -2.18 -1.52 -14.72
C ILE A 278 -1.56 -0.20 -15.17
N GLU A 279 -0.36 0.14 -14.73
CA GLU A 279 0.27 1.41 -15.07
C GLU A 279 0.54 1.57 -16.60
N PRO A 280 1.11 0.56 -17.30
CA PRO A 280 1.18 0.63 -18.75
C PRO A 280 -0.19 0.67 -19.44
N ALA A 281 -1.19 -0.03 -18.92
CA ALA A 281 -2.54 -0.03 -19.49
C ALA A 281 -3.22 1.34 -19.36
N ILE A 282 -2.99 2.06 -18.23
CA ILE A 282 -3.42 3.46 -18.04
C ILE A 282 -2.76 4.34 -19.11
N ALA A 283 -1.44 4.25 -19.27
CA ALA A 283 -0.73 5.04 -20.28
C ALA A 283 -1.22 4.74 -21.73
N LEU A 284 -1.48 3.46 -22.03
CA LEU A 284 -2.02 3.04 -23.33
C LEU A 284 -3.44 3.59 -23.58
N SER A 285 -4.27 3.74 -22.55
CA SER A 285 -5.60 4.35 -22.67
C SER A 285 -5.52 5.82 -23.13
N ILE A 286 -4.49 6.55 -22.68
CA ILE A 286 -4.22 7.94 -23.09
C ILE A 286 -3.80 7.98 -24.55
N VAL A 287 -2.90 7.07 -24.98
CA VAL A 287 -2.52 6.93 -26.41
C VAL A 287 -3.74 6.64 -27.27
N TYR A 288 -4.60 5.71 -26.81
CA TYR A 288 -5.80 5.33 -27.53
C TYR A 288 -6.71 6.54 -27.78
N VAL A 289 -7.02 7.33 -26.75
CA VAL A 289 -7.91 8.51 -26.87
C VAL A 289 -7.31 9.55 -27.81
N GLY A 290 -6.00 9.80 -27.71
CA GLY A 290 -5.32 10.72 -28.64
C GLY A 290 -5.38 10.24 -30.09
N ALA A 291 -5.18 8.93 -30.32
CA ALA A 291 -5.24 8.32 -31.66
C ALA A 291 -6.68 8.31 -32.22
N ASP A 292 -7.67 7.94 -31.39
CA ASP A 292 -9.09 7.94 -31.76
C ASP A 292 -9.56 9.30 -32.27
N ASN A 293 -9.15 10.38 -31.62
CA ASN A 293 -9.45 11.75 -32.02
C ASN A 293 -8.89 12.11 -33.41
N LEU A 294 -7.79 11.49 -33.81
CA LEU A 294 -7.15 11.76 -35.10
C LEU A 294 -7.69 10.88 -36.23
N LEU A 295 -8.10 9.65 -35.92
CA LEU A 295 -8.48 8.62 -36.89
C LEU A 295 -9.99 8.62 -37.21
N ILE A 296 -10.85 8.81 -36.21
CA ILE A 296 -12.30 8.64 -36.36
C ILE A 296 -12.97 10.00 -36.50
N ARG A 297 -13.19 10.44 -37.76
CA ARG A 297 -13.83 11.74 -38.06
C ARG A 297 -15.35 11.70 -38.18
N ARG A 298 -16.01 10.53 -38.33
CA ARG A 298 -17.45 10.39 -38.55
C ARG A 298 -17.94 9.07 -37.96
N GLY A 299 -18.89 9.11 -37.03
CA GLY A 299 -19.52 7.96 -36.43
C GLY A 299 -20.45 8.34 -35.27
N ARG A 300 -21.07 7.33 -34.63
CA ARG A 300 -21.82 7.53 -33.37
C ARG A 300 -20.81 7.88 -32.29
N ASP A 301 -21.16 8.83 -31.41
CA ASP A 301 -20.32 9.17 -30.26
C ASP A 301 -20.27 7.98 -29.26
N VAL A 302 -19.11 7.33 -29.20
CA VAL A 302 -18.85 6.17 -28.34
C VAL A 302 -17.96 6.52 -27.13
N ARG A 303 -17.63 7.81 -26.93
CA ARG A 303 -16.72 8.26 -25.88
C ARG A 303 -17.14 7.83 -24.48
N ALA A 304 -18.44 7.81 -24.19
CA ALA A 304 -18.94 7.32 -22.91
C ALA A 304 -18.60 5.83 -22.66
N TRP A 305 -18.66 5.00 -23.70
CA TRP A 305 -18.27 3.60 -23.63
C TRP A 305 -16.76 3.43 -23.51
N ILE A 306 -15.99 4.25 -24.21
CA ILE A 306 -14.51 4.29 -24.09
C ILE A 306 -14.14 4.72 -22.68
N ALA A 307 -14.73 5.78 -22.14
CA ALA A 307 -14.51 6.27 -20.79
C ALA A 307 -14.87 5.21 -19.74
N PHE A 308 -16.00 4.52 -19.92
CA PHE A 308 -16.41 3.42 -19.05
C PHE A 308 -15.40 2.28 -19.07
N ALA A 309 -14.99 1.80 -20.25
CA ALA A 309 -14.04 0.71 -20.38
C ALA A 309 -12.68 1.04 -19.74
N PHE A 310 -12.15 2.25 -19.98
CA PHE A 310 -10.88 2.66 -19.39
C PHE A 310 -10.99 3.05 -17.91
N GLY A 311 -12.15 3.50 -17.44
CA GLY A 311 -12.43 3.72 -16.04
C GLY A 311 -12.15 2.47 -15.19
N PHE A 312 -12.46 1.26 -15.69
CA PHE A 312 -12.13 -0.01 -15.03
C PHE A 312 -10.62 -0.19 -14.83
N ILE A 313 -9.80 0.30 -15.74
CA ILE A 313 -8.35 0.19 -15.64
C ILE A 313 -7.82 1.21 -14.62
N HIS A 314 -8.26 2.46 -14.74
CA HIS A 314 -7.78 3.56 -13.90
C HIS A 314 -8.12 3.37 -12.41
N GLY A 315 -9.27 2.76 -12.08
CA GLY A 315 -9.66 2.54 -10.69
C GLY A 315 -8.71 1.61 -9.91
N PHE A 316 -8.00 0.72 -10.59
CA PHE A 316 -6.98 -0.11 -9.95
C PHE A 316 -5.70 0.67 -9.60
N GLY A 317 -5.42 1.80 -10.26
CA GLY A 317 -4.19 2.56 -10.06
C GLY A 317 -4.07 3.23 -8.69
N PHE A 318 -5.18 3.55 -8.02
CA PHE A 318 -5.20 4.27 -6.74
C PHE A 318 -5.48 3.38 -5.52
N ALA A 319 -5.80 2.12 -5.73
CA ALA A 319 -6.26 1.22 -4.66
C ALA A 319 -5.22 1.01 -3.54
N ASN A 320 -3.92 1.02 -3.85
CA ASN A 320 -2.85 0.84 -2.87
C ASN A 320 -2.89 1.93 -1.80
N VAL A 321 -3.09 3.19 -2.18
CA VAL A 321 -3.13 4.32 -1.25
C VAL A 321 -4.26 4.17 -0.23
N LEU A 322 -5.47 3.73 -0.66
CA LEU A 322 -6.56 3.51 0.27
C LEU A 322 -6.32 2.31 1.20
N ARG A 323 -5.65 1.27 0.72
CA ARG A 323 -5.31 0.09 1.54
C ARG A 323 -4.29 0.40 2.63
N GLU A 324 -3.30 1.23 2.32
CA GLU A 324 -2.28 1.67 3.29
C GLU A 324 -2.87 2.48 4.46
N MET A 325 -4.10 2.99 4.31
CA MET A 325 -4.77 3.76 5.36
C MET A 325 -5.41 2.88 6.45
N ASP A 326 -5.51 1.56 6.27
CA ASP A 326 -6.09 0.57 7.22
C ASP A 326 -7.44 1.03 7.83
N LEU A 327 -8.36 1.48 6.98
CA LEU A 327 -9.62 2.03 7.43
C LEU A 327 -10.57 0.93 7.94
N PRO A 328 -11.32 1.16 9.03
CA PRO A 328 -12.39 0.26 9.44
C PRO A 328 -13.42 0.04 8.32
N ALA A 329 -14.03 -1.14 8.23
CA ALA A 329 -14.92 -1.51 7.13
C ALA A 329 -16.04 -0.46 6.84
N ARG A 330 -16.62 0.12 7.92
CA ARG A 330 -17.63 1.18 7.78
C ARG A 330 -17.03 2.48 7.22
N ALA A 331 -15.87 2.89 7.74
CA ALA A 331 -15.16 4.06 7.26
C ALA A 331 -14.68 3.87 5.82
N LEU A 332 -14.24 2.66 5.44
CA LEU A 332 -13.85 2.33 4.07
C LEU A 332 -15.00 2.53 3.08
N GLY A 333 -16.24 2.09 3.41
CA GLY A 333 -17.41 2.33 2.55
C GLY A 333 -17.69 3.82 2.34
N TRP A 334 -17.72 4.61 3.41
CA TRP A 334 -17.89 6.07 3.33
C TRP A 334 -16.72 6.75 2.61
N SER A 335 -15.49 6.27 2.79
CA SER A 335 -14.30 6.81 2.13
C SER A 335 -14.35 6.58 0.62
N LEU A 336 -14.66 5.36 0.19
CA LEU A 336 -14.82 5.02 -1.23
C LEU A 336 -15.91 5.86 -1.89
N PHE A 337 -17.08 5.96 -1.25
CA PHE A 337 -18.18 6.79 -1.77
C PHE A 337 -17.76 8.26 -1.86
N SER A 338 -17.25 8.85 -0.78
CA SER A 338 -16.86 10.25 -0.70
C SER A 338 -15.73 10.60 -1.67
N PHE A 339 -14.75 9.72 -1.81
CA PHE A 339 -13.64 9.87 -2.74
C PHE A 339 -14.15 9.92 -4.19
N ASN A 340 -15.03 8.99 -4.57
CA ASN A 340 -15.60 8.96 -5.92
C ASN A 340 -16.53 10.14 -6.21
N VAL A 341 -17.27 10.66 -5.21
CA VAL A 341 -17.97 11.93 -5.32
C VAL A 341 -16.99 13.08 -5.59
N GLY A 342 -15.84 13.08 -4.90
CA GLY A 342 -14.75 14.05 -5.13
C GLY A 342 -14.16 13.94 -6.54
N VAL A 343 -13.93 12.72 -7.02
CA VAL A 343 -13.47 12.44 -8.40
C VAL A 343 -14.45 13.03 -9.41
N GLU A 344 -15.75 12.77 -9.26
CA GLU A 344 -16.78 13.31 -10.15
C GLU A 344 -16.79 14.85 -10.15
N ILE A 345 -16.75 15.47 -8.96
CA ILE A 345 -16.66 16.93 -8.83
C ILE A 345 -15.41 17.47 -9.55
N GLY A 346 -14.24 16.86 -9.32
CA GLY A 346 -12.97 17.23 -9.96
C GLY A 346 -13.07 17.17 -11.49
N GLN A 347 -13.63 16.08 -12.02
CA GLN A 347 -13.83 15.91 -13.47
C GLN A 347 -14.79 16.95 -14.04
N LEU A 348 -15.92 17.22 -13.36
CA LEU A 348 -16.88 18.23 -13.80
C LEU A 348 -16.25 19.63 -13.81
N LEU A 349 -15.41 19.97 -12.84
CA LEU A 349 -14.65 21.23 -12.85
C LEU A 349 -13.74 21.34 -14.07
N VAL A 350 -13.01 20.27 -14.41
CA VAL A 350 -12.18 20.23 -15.64
C VAL A 350 -13.04 20.33 -16.89
N VAL A 351 -14.18 19.61 -16.95
CA VAL A 351 -15.15 19.69 -18.08
C VAL A 351 -15.59 21.13 -18.29
N VAL A 352 -16.05 21.80 -17.24
CA VAL A 352 -16.52 23.19 -17.32
C VAL A 352 -15.40 24.12 -17.80
N ALA A 353 -14.20 24.01 -17.24
CA ALA A 353 -13.06 24.82 -17.63
C ALA A 353 -12.66 24.61 -19.09
N VAL A 354 -12.45 23.34 -19.50
CA VAL A 354 -11.99 22.99 -20.84
C VAL A 354 -13.09 23.28 -21.88
N ALA A 355 -14.34 22.89 -21.62
CA ALA A 355 -15.43 23.12 -22.56
C ALA A 355 -15.71 24.61 -22.77
N SER A 356 -15.64 25.43 -21.71
CA SER A 356 -15.79 26.88 -21.80
C SER A 356 -14.65 27.52 -22.62
N ALA A 357 -13.40 27.14 -22.35
CA ALA A 357 -12.24 27.63 -23.09
C ALA A 357 -12.33 27.22 -24.56
N PHE A 358 -12.72 26.00 -24.84
CA PHE A 358 -12.87 25.47 -26.20
C PHE A 358 -13.99 26.14 -26.97
N THR A 359 -15.12 26.38 -26.34
CA THR A 359 -16.25 27.11 -26.92
C THR A 359 -15.89 28.55 -27.23
N ALA A 360 -15.22 29.25 -26.29
CA ALA A 360 -14.75 30.61 -26.50
C ALA A 360 -13.70 30.71 -27.65
N LEU A 361 -12.85 29.71 -27.81
CA LEU A 361 -11.91 29.68 -28.92
C LEU A 361 -12.61 29.43 -30.25
N ARG A 362 -13.54 28.46 -30.30
CA ARG A 362 -14.28 28.15 -31.54
C ARG A 362 -15.20 29.29 -31.98
N SER A 363 -15.79 30.04 -31.05
CA SER A 363 -16.59 31.21 -31.37
C SER A 363 -15.79 32.33 -32.01
N ARG A 364 -14.46 32.40 -31.76
CA ARG A 364 -13.53 33.37 -32.40
C ARG A 364 -12.96 32.86 -33.72
N SER A 365 -12.64 31.57 -33.80
CA SER A 365 -12.04 30.94 -34.99
C SER A 365 -12.27 29.42 -34.97
N GLU A 366 -13.07 28.94 -35.91
CA GLU A 366 -13.25 27.50 -36.12
C GLU A 366 -11.98 26.77 -36.51
N ALA A 367 -11.11 27.47 -37.28
CA ALA A 367 -9.81 26.93 -37.70
C ALA A 367 -8.88 26.71 -36.50
N ALA A 368 -8.80 27.70 -35.60
CA ALA A 368 -8.02 27.58 -34.38
C ALA A 368 -8.56 26.44 -33.48
N GLY A 369 -9.88 26.29 -33.37
CA GLY A 369 -10.49 25.17 -32.62
C GLY A 369 -10.13 23.81 -33.22
N ARG A 370 -10.13 23.66 -34.53
CA ARG A 370 -9.69 22.42 -35.21
C ARG A 370 -8.21 22.14 -35.01
N GLN A 371 -7.36 23.16 -35.14
CA GLN A 371 -5.91 23.03 -34.90
C GLN A 371 -5.62 22.62 -33.47
N LEU A 372 -6.27 23.25 -32.48
CA LEU A 372 -6.09 22.89 -31.08
C LEU A 372 -6.50 21.43 -30.83
N ALA A 373 -7.60 20.95 -31.42
CA ALA A 373 -8.00 19.56 -31.28
C ALA A 373 -6.94 18.59 -31.85
N VAL A 374 -6.40 18.87 -33.03
CA VAL A 374 -5.37 18.03 -33.67
C VAL A 374 -4.06 18.07 -32.88
N VAL A 375 -3.55 19.26 -32.58
CA VAL A 375 -2.28 19.43 -31.84
C VAL A 375 -2.41 18.87 -30.43
N GLY A 376 -3.51 19.15 -29.75
CA GLY A 376 -3.79 18.59 -28.41
C GLY A 376 -3.85 17.07 -28.43
N SER A 377 -4.47 16.46 -29.44
CA SER A 377 -4.51 14.99 -29.57
C SER A 377 -3.14 14.38 -29.81
N ILE A 378 -2.28 15.04 -30.59
CA ILE A 378 -0.90 14.61 -30.80
C ILE A 378 -0.11 14.69 -29.49
N ILE A 379 -0.27 15.78 -28.72
CA ILE A 379 0.40 15.95 -27.43
C ILE A 379 -0.05 14.87 -26.44
N VAL A 380 -1.37 14.64 -26.34
CA VAL A 380 -1.95 13.59 -25.47
C VAL A 380 -1.39 12.21 -25.85
N MET A 381 -1.39 11.90 -27.15
CA MET A 381 -0.86 10.63 -27.65
C MET A 381 0.63 10.47 -27.37
N ALA A 382 1.43 11.52 -27.61
CA ALA A 382 2.88 11.50 -27.38
C ALA A 382 3.23 11.35 -25.90
N ALA A 383 2.52 12.05 -25.00
CA ALA A 383 2.70 11.93 -23.56
C ALA A 383 2.34 10.53 -23.06
N GLY A 384 1.19 9.98 -23.50
CA GLY A 384 0.78 8.61 -23.19
C GLY A 384 1.80 7.59 -23.70
N ALA A 385 2.33 7.74 -24.91
CA ALA A 385 3.36 6.86 -25.46
C ALA A 385 4.67 6.93 -24.67
N PHE A 386 5.09 8.14 -24.28
CA PHE A 386 6.25 8.32 -23.42
C PHE A 386 6.10 7.58 -22.08
N TRP A 387 4.97 7.76 -21.37
CA TRP A 387 4.73 7.06 -20.13
C TRP A 387 4.55 5.55 -20.31
N PHE A 388 3.96 5.11 -21.40
CA PHE A 388 3.90 3.69 -21.72
C PHE A 388 5.27 3.07 -21.81
N VAL A 389 6.19 3.68 -22.58
CA VAL A 389 7.58 3.22 -22.69
C VAL A 389 8.28 3.25 -21.32
N GLN A 390 8.13 4.33 -20.57
CA GLN A 390 8.72 4.48 -19.24
C GLN A 390 8.27 3.36 -18.30
N ARG A 391 6.95 3.11 -18.19
CA ARG A 391 6.37 2.11 -17.27
C ARG A 391 6.65 0.66 -17.68
N VAL A 392 6.85 0.40 -18.98
CA VAL A 392 7.17 -0.95 -19.47
C VAL A 392 8.65 -1.27 -19.29
N PHE A 393 9.54 -0.33 -19.68
CA PHE A 393 10.97 -0.59 -19.76
C PHE A 393 11.78 -0.08 -18.56
N PHE A 394 11.23 0.86 -17.78
CA PHE A 394 11.90 1.48 -16.63
C PHE A 394 10.99 1.50 -15.38
N PRO A 395 10.48 0.33 -14.95
CA PRO A 395 9.61 0.25 -13.78
C PRO A 395 10.40 0.67 -12.53
N GLY A 396 9.90 1.71 -11.82
CA GLY A 396 10.54 2.26 -10.62
C GLY A 396 11.24 3.61 -10.82
N ALA A 397 11.20 4.19 -12.02
CA ALA A 397 11.69 5.55 -12.29
C ALA A 397 10.56 6.61 -12.30
N ALA A 398 9.34 6.24 -11.85
CA ALA A 398 8.17 7.12 -11.80
C ALA A 398 7.79 7.46 -10.37
#